data_65e05d79b9c639f6e0323ea8c4ace30b
#
_entry.id   65e05d79b9c639f6e0323ea8c4ace30b
#
_cell.length_a   1.000
_cell.length_b   1.000
_cell.length_c   1.000
_cell.angle_alpha   90.00
_cell.angle_beta   90.00
_cell.angle_gamma   90.00
#
_symmetry.space_group_name_H-M   'P 1'
#
loop_
_entity.id
_entity.type
_entity.pdbx_description
1 polymer ?
#
loop_
_entity_poly.entity_id
_entity_poly.type
_entity_poly.pdbx_seq_one_letter_code
_entity_poly.pdbx_strand_id
1 'polypeptide(L)'
;MKRLLELFCGTKCVGNVFQEHAYEVVSLDYNPKFNATHTVDILTWDYKQYAPDYFDVIWASPDCTTWSVASGGKYRTKENIYGLNNATQPPATIGNNMVLRMIEILKYFKCAAWFMENPRGLMIHFPPLQQFIKEINANTTCVYYGNYGWGFPKATNIWSNLPLWTETKPKMCENTYTMHTLGNGRVRRYYNGFKFKSAEERSKIPEGLIHRLRRLIPNEV
;
A
#
# COMPACT_ATOMS: atom_id res chain seq x y z
N MET A 1 3.98 21.61 -14.63
CA MET A 1 4.72 20.47 -14.01
C MET A 1 3.69 19.63 -13.27
N LYS A 2 3.68 18.32 -13.47
CA LYS A 2 2.75 17.41 -12.76
C LYS A 2 3.20 17.22 -11.32
N ARG A 3 2.26 17.00 -10.41
CA ARG A 3 2.51 16.87 -8.96
C ARG A 3 1.98 15.56 -8.41
N LEU A 4 2.85 14.86 -7.67
CA LEU A 4 2.51 13.66 -6.90
C LEU A 4 2.39 14.01 -5.42
N LEU A 5 1.33 13.55 -4.77
CA LEU A 5 1.27 13.41 -3.31
C LEU A 5 1.54 11.95 -2.93
N GLU A 6 2.65 11.70 -2.22
CA GLU A 6 2.99 10.37 -1.70
C GLU A 6 2.70 10.30 -0.19
N LEU A 7 1.58 9.67 0.16
CA LEU A 7 1.17 9.44 1.55
C LEU A 7 1.82 8.15 2.09
N PHE A 8 2.34 8.20 3.31
CA PHE A 8 3.10 7.11 3.95
C PHE A 8 4.34 6.76 3.12
N CYS A 9 5.14 7.76 2.79
CA CYS A 9 6.20 7.63 1.78
C CYS A 9 7.32 6.64 2.15
N GLY A 10 7.53 6.37 3.45
CA GLY A 10 8.57 5.45 3.89
C GLY A 10 9.91 5.73 3.21
N THR A 11 10.43 4.74 2.47
CA THR A 11 11.70 4.87 1.75
C THR A 11 11.62 5.69 0.46
N LYS A 12 10.49 6.36 0.18
CA LYS A 12 10.25 7.18 -1.01
C LYS A 12 10.44 6.45 -2.34
N CYS A 13 10.26 5.13 -2.37
CA CYS A 13 10.47 4.37 -3.59
C CYS A 13 9.52 4.77 -4.72
N VAL A 14 8.31 5.24 -4.39
CA VAL A 14 7.37 5.74 -5.40
C VAL A 14 7.75 7.14 -5.84
N GLY A 15 7.96 8.06 -4.90
CA GLY A 15 8.34 9.44 -5.20
C GLY A 15 9.60 9.54 -6.05
N ASN A 16 10.62 8.71 -5.77
CA ASN A 16 11.85 8.70 -6.55
C ASN A 16 11.57 8.37 -8.03
N VAL A 17 10.78 7.32 -8.31
CA VAL A 17 10.41 6.98 -9.70
C VAL A 17 9.63 8.11 -10.37
N PHE A 18 8.72 8.77 -9.67
CA PHE A 18 7.97 9.89 -10.23
C PHE A 18 8.86 11.12 -10.47
N GLN A 19 9.84 11.40 -9.62
CA GLN A 19 10.83 12.48 -9.81
C GLN A 19 11.67 12.24 -11.08
N GLU A 20 12.07 11.00 -11.39
CA GLU A 20 12.76 10.64 -12.64
C GLU A 20 11.92 10.97 -13.89
N HIS A 21 10.61 11.08 -13.73
CA HIS A 21 9.66 11.44 -14.78
C HIS A 21 9.13 12.88 -14.64
N ALA A 22 9.96 13.78 -14.09
CA ALA A 22 9.72 15.22 -13.96
C ALA A 22 8.45 15.60 -13.17
N TYR A 23 8.02 14.76 -12.19
CA TYR A 23 7.01 15.16 -11.21
C TYR A 23 7.64 15.94 -10.06
N GLU A 24 6.97 16.99 -9.62
CA GLU A 24 7.16 17.55 -8.28
C GLU A 24 6.52 16.60 -7.27
N VAL A 25 7.27 16.18 -6.24
CA VAL A 25 6.78 15.21 -5.25
C VAL A 25 6.64 15.88 -3.89
N VAL A 26 5.41 15.89 -3.38
CA VAL A 26 5.11 16.21 -1.98
C VAL A 26 4.91 14.88 -1.25
N SER A 27 5.74 14.61 -0.25
CA SER A 27 5.71 13.35 0.51
C SER A 27 5.31 13.57 1.96
N LEU A 28 4.59 12.62 2.54
CA LEU A 28 4.17 12.63 3.93
C LEU A 28 4.51 11.31 4.63
N ASP A 29 5.16 11.42 5.78
CA ASP A 29 5.37 10.31 6.72
C ASP A 29 5.51 10.85 8.14
N TYR A 30 5.08 10.10 9.14
CA TYR A 30 5.22 10.53 10.55
C TYR A 30 6.65 10.35 11.08
N ASN A 31 7.45 9.47 10.45
CA ASN A 31 8.77 9.11 10.91
C ASN A 31 9.84 10.03 10.29
N PRO A 32 10.53 10.86 11.11
CA PRO A 32 11.50 11.83 10.61
C PRO A 32 12.69 11.24 9.87
N LYS A 33 13.01 9.96 10.08
CA LYS A 33 14.10 9.29 9.38
C LYS A 33 13.93 9.23 7.86
N PHE A 34 12.70 9.31 7.37
CA PHE A 34 12.40 9.28 5.93
C PHE A 34 12.52 10.65 5.27
N ASN A 35 12.73 11.72 6.06
CA ASN A 35 12.90 13.07 5.54
C ASN A 35 11.82 13.46 4.52
N ALA A 36 10.55 13.20 4.87
CA ALA A 36 9.40 13.57 4.06
C ALA A 36 9.24 15.08 3.95
N THR A 37 8.55 15.58 2.91
CA THR A 37 8.18 17.00 2.79
C THR A 37 7.38 17.45 4.02
N HIS A 38 6.44 16.61 4.46
CA HIS A 38 5.70 16.77 5.70
C HIS A 38 6.01 15.62 6.65
N THR A 39 6.78 15.89 7.69
CA THR A 39 7.03 14.94 8.77
C THR A 39 5.97 15.14 9.85
N VAL A 40 4.81 14.51 9.66
CA VAL A 40 3.62 14.69 10.51
C VAL A 40 2.73 13.45 10.46
N ASP A 41 1.95 13.22 11.53
CA ASP A 41 0.92 12.18 11.52
C ASP A 41 -0.21 12.57 10.55
N ILE A 42 -0.57 11.67 9.64
CA ILE A 42 -1.65 11.87 8.67
C ILE A 42 -2.98 12.22 9.34
N LEU A 43 -3.23 11.75 10.56
CA LEU A 43 -4.45 12.02 11.31
C LEU A 43 -4.60 13.49 11.69
N THR A 44 -3.46 14.21 11.83
CA THR A 44 -3.41 15.63 12.20
C THR A 44 -2.97 16.55 11.07
N TRP A 45 -2.52 15.96 9.95
CA TRP A 45 -2.04 16.75 8.81
C TRP A 45 -3.15 17.60 8.20
N ASP A 46 -2.89 18.91 8.07
CA ASP A 46 -3.78 19.81 7.34
C ASP A 46 -3.53 19.71 5.83
N TYR A 47 -4.23 18.77 5.18
CA TYR A 47 -4.16 18.61 3.73
C TYR A 47 -4.88 19.73 2.98
N LYS A 48 -5.78 20.48 3.63
CA LYS A 48 -6.53 21.59 3.02
C LYS A 48 -5.69 22.85 2.79
N GLN A 49 -4.43 22.85 3.26
CA GLN A 49 -3.45 23.85 2.85
C GLN A 49 -3.16 23.82 1.34
N TYR A 50 -3.48 22.72 0.66
CA TYR A 50 -3.42 22.58 -0.78
C TYR A 50 -4.82 22.67 -1.39
N ALA A 51 -4.93 23.34 -2.56
CA ALA A 51 -6.18 23.40 -3.31
C ALA A 51 -6.62 21.99 -3.78
N PRO A 52 -7.93 21.74 -3.97
CA PRO A 52 -8.43 20.41 -4.37
C PRO A 52 -7.84 19.86 -5.66
N ASP A 53 -7.39 20.71 -6.57
CA ASP A 53 -6.81 20.40 -7.87
C ASP A 53 -5.28 20.53 -7.90
N TYR A 54 -4.64 20.65 -6.74
CA TYR A 54 -3.20 20.88 -6.66
C TYR A 54 -2.37 19.67 -7.11
N PHE A 55 -2.82 18.46 -6.82
CA PHE A 55 -2.11 17.22 -7.17
C PHE A 55 -2.74 16.54 -8.39
N ASP A 56 -1.91 16.12 -9.33
CA ASP A 56 -2.31 15.32 -10.48
C ASP A 56 -2.46 13.84 -10.11
N VAL A 57 -1.61 13.37 -9.19
CA VAL A 57 -1.55 11.97 -8.77
C VAL A 57 -1.44 11.89 -7.25
N ILE A 58 -2.12 10.90 -6.66
CA ILE A 58 -1.97 10.54 -5.25
C ILE A 58 -1.57 9.08 -5.15
N TRP A 59 -0.52 8.81 -4.37
CA TRP A 59 -0.13 7.46 -3.96
C TRP A 59 -0.28 7.32 -2.45
N ALA A 60 -0.87 6.20 -1.98
CA ALA A 60 -1.04 5.93 -0.56
C ALA A 60 -0.70 4.47 -0.23
N SER A 61 0.23 4.25 0.70
CA SER A 61 0.62 2.93 1.21
C SER A 61 0.49 2.90 2.74
N PRO A 62 -0.75 2.85 3.28
CA PRO A 62 -0.95 2.88 4.72
C PRO A 62 -0.33 1.67 5.42
N ASP A 63 0.04 1.84 6.70
CA ASP A 63 0.64 0.77 7.50
C ASP A 63 -0.17 -0.53 7.44
N CYS A 64 0.49 -1.60 7.03
CA CYS A 64 -0.11 -2.91 6.86
C CYS A 64 -0.07 -3.79 8.11
N THR A 65 0.54 -3.34 9.20
CA THR A 65 0.82 -4.14 10.40
C THR A 65 -0.42 -4.85 10.95
N THR A 66 -1.55 -4.15 10.97
CA THR A 66 -2.80 -4.72 11.51
C THR A 66 -3.69 -5.38 10.44
N TRP A 67 -3.41 -5.14 9.16
CA TRP A 67 -4.21 -5.62 8.02
C TRP A 67 -3.67 -6.87 7.36
N SER A 68 -2.35 -7.05 7.40
CA SER A 68 -1.66 -8.14 6.72
C SER A 68 -1.99 -9.50 7.34
N VAL A 69 -2.06 -10.53 6.49
CA VAL A 69 -2.13 -11.93 6.93
C VAL A 69 -0.94 -12.33 7.82
N ALA A 70 0.18 -11.62 7.73
CA ALA A 70 1.35 -11.84 8.57
C ALA A 70 1.10 -11.54 10.06
N SER A 71 0.09 -10.74 10.39
CA SER A 71 -0.32 -10.50 11.79
C SER A 71 -0.96 -11.71 12.47
N GLY A 72 -1.32 -12.75 11.69
CA GLY A 72 -1.87 -13.99 12.21
C GLY A 72 -3.20 -13.85 12.95
N GLY A 73 -3.96 -12.81 12.66
CA GLY A 73 -5.24 -12.53 13.35
C GLY A 73 -5.08 -11.82 14.71
N LYS A 74 -3.86 -11.41 15.06
CA LYS A 74 -3.56 -10.76 16.35
C LYS A 74 -4.41 -9.52 16.62
N TYR A 75 -4.67 -8.72 15.60
CA TYR A 75 -5.32 -7.39 15.74
C TYR A 75 -6.75 -7.38 15.25
N ARG A 76 -7.10 -8.22 14.30
CA ARG A 76 -8.43 -8.31 13.69
C ARG A 76 -8.64 -9.64 12.98
N THR A 77 -9.90 -10.01 12.80
CA THR A 77 -10.33 -11.17 11.97
C THR A 77 -11.35 -10.69 10.94
N LYS A 78 -11.83 -11.57 10.07
CA LYS A 78 -12.92 -11.22 9.13
C LYS A 78 -14.22 -10.91 9.85
N GLU A 79 -14.50 -11.65 10.93
CA GLU A 79 -15.69 -11.50 11.76
C GLU A 79 -15.61 -10.24 12.64
N ASN A 80 -14.41 -9.81 12.97
CA ASN A 80 -14.13 -8.60 13.72
C ASN A 80 -13.12 -7.71 12.96
N ILE A 81 -13.57 -7.16 11.86
CA ILE A 81 -12.73 -6.40 10.92
C ILE A 81 -12.28 -5.04 11.49
N TYR A 82 -13.05 -4.44 12.37
CA TYR A 82 -12.69 -3.18 13.04
C TYR A 82 -11.61 -3.35 14.12
N GLY A 83 -11.28 -4.58 14.43
CA GLY A 83 -10.33 -4.95 15.46
C GLY A 83 -11.02 -5.45 16.73
N LEU A 84 -10.28 -6.22 17.51
CA LEU A 84 -10.78 -6.74 18.78
C LEU A 84 -11.05 -5.57 19.71
N ASN A 85 -12.26 -5.50 20.28
CA ASN A 85 -12.72 -4.44 21.19
C ASN A 85 -12.01 -4.53 22.55
N ASN A 86 -10.71 -4.73 22.55
CA ASN A 86 -9.91 -4.67 23.75
C ASN A 86 -9.28 -3.28 23.84
N ALA A 87 -9.48 -2.58 24.95
CA ALA A 87 -8.73 -1.38 25.31
C ALA A 87 -7.20 -1.59 25.20
N THR A 88 -6.76 -2.84 25.11
CA THR A 88 -5.38 -3.28 24.92
C THR A 88 -4.91 -3.36 23.47
N GLN A 89 -5.74 -3.00 22.47
CA GLN A 89 -5.39 -3.09 21.04
C GLN A 89 -5.50 -1.74 20.28
N PRO A 90 -4.82 -0.67 20.74
CA PRO A 90 -4.76 0.62 20.04
C PRO A 90 -4.36 0.50 18.56
N PRO A 91 -3.45 -0.43 18.15
CA PRO A 91 -2.99 -0.48 16.76
C PRO A 91 -4.09 -0.70 15.72
N ALA A 92 -5.13 -1.51 16.04
CA ALA A 92 -6.22 -1.74 15.08
C ALA A 92 -7.06 -0.47 14.86
N THR A 93 -7.38 0.25 15.94
CA THR A 93 -8.11 1.54 15.87
C THR A 93 -7.30 2.58 15.10
N ILE A 94 -6.00 2.68 15.37
CA ILE A 94 -5.10 3.59 14.62
C ILE A 94 -5.11 3.23 13.13
N GLY A 95 -4.97 1.94 12.79
CA GLY A 95 -5.03 1.46 11.40
C GLY A 95 -6.37 1.79 10.72
N ASN A 96 -7.51 1.69 11.43
CA ASN A 96 -8.81 2.09 10.91
C ASN A 96 -8.85 3.60 10.61
N ASN A 97 -8.40 4.42 11.56
CA ASN A 97 -8.40 5.87 11.43
C ASN A 97 -7.50 6.34 10.29
N MET A 98 -6.35 5.71 10.09
CA MET A 98 -5.46 6.00 8.94
C MET A 98 -6.16 5.73 7.60
N VAL A 99 -6.89 4.62 7.47
CA VAL A 99 -7.65 4.31 6.24
C VAL A 99 -8.80 5.30 6.04
N LEU A 100 -9.54 5.64 7.09
CA LEU A 100 -10.62 6.63 7.03
C LEU A 100 -10.08 8.01 6.62
N ARG A 101 -8.97 8.44 7.22
CA ARG A 101 -8.33 9.72 6.89
C ARG A 101 -7.82 9.74 5.45
N MET A 102 -7.24 8.66 4.97
CA MET A 102 -6.82 8.51 3.58
C MET A 102 -8.01 8.64 2.62
N ILE A 103 -9.14 7.97 2.91
CA ILE A 103 -10.38 8.10 2.11
C ILE A 103 -10.86 9.55 2.08
N GLU A 104 -10.81 10.26 3.20
CA GLU A 104 -11.17 11.68 3.30
C GLU A 104 -10.27 12.55 2.39
N ILE A 105 -8.97 12.31 2.42
CA ILE A 105 -8.00 13.00 1.56
C ILE A 105 -8.25 12.70 0.08
N LEU A 106 -8.49 11.44 -0.29
CA LEU A 106 -8.81 11.05 -1.66
C LEU A 106 -10.13 11.65 -2.17
N LYS A 107 -11.11 11.85 -1.28
CA LYS A 107 -12.37 12.53 -1.62
C LYS A 107 -12.20 14.04 -1.80
N TYR A 108 -11.26 14.65 -1.12
CA TYR A 108 -11.01 16.09 -1.20
C TYR A 108 -10.28 16.47 -2.49
N PHE A 109 -9.22 15.73 -2.86
CA PHE A 109 -8.43 16.07 -4.04
C PHE A 109 -9.07 15.54 -5.33
N LYS A 110 -9.14 16.39 -6.35
CA LYS A 110 -9.68 16.09 -7.69
C LYS A 110 -8.54 15.67 -8.64
N CYS A 111 -7.74 14.70 -8.22
CA CYS A 111 -6.61 14.24 -9.03
C CYS A 111 -7.04 13.35 -10.20
N ALA A 112 -6.24 13.38 -11.28
CA ALA A 112 -6.47 12.56 -12.47
C ALA A 112 -6.29 11.06 -12.17
N ALA A 113 -5.37 10.72 -11.26
CA ALA A 113 -5.09 9.36 -10.87
C ALA A 113 -4.80 9.24 -9.37
N TRP A 114 -5.24 8.16 -8.77
CA TRP A 114 -4.77 7.77 -7.44
C TRP A 114 -4.55 6.25 -7.39
N PHE A 115 -3.59 5.86 -6.56
CA PHE A 115 -3.26 4.47 -6.28
C PHE A 115 -3.17 4.27 -4.77
N MET A 116 -3.73 3.18 -4.31
CA MET A 116 -3.60 2.72 -2.94
C MET A 116 -3.00 1.32 -2.95
N GLU A 117 -2.03 1.08 -2.09
CA GLU A 117 -1.33 -0.19 -1.99
C GLU A 117 -1.45 -0.75 -0.57
N ASN A 118 -1.72 -2.04 -0.44
CA ASN A 118 -1.53 -2.77 0.82
C ASN A 118 -1.33 -4.26 0.54
N PRO A 119 -0.45 -4.96 1.25
CA PRO A 119 -0.31 -6.40 1.11
C PRO A 119 -1.66 -7.11 1.23
N ARG A 120 -1.84 -8.18 0.46
CA ARG A 120 -3.07 -8.97 0.51
C ARG A 120 -3.37 -9.41 1.95
N GLY A 121 -4.52 -9.01 2.47
CA GLY A 121 -4.92 -9.22 3.84
C GLY A 121 -6.36 -8.79 4.09
N LEU A 122 -6.63 -8.31 5.28
CA LEU A 122 -7.99 -8.00 5.74
C LEU A 122 -8.48 -6.60 5.31
N MET A 123 -7.62 -5.69 4.85
CA MET A 123 -8.02 -4.33 4.48
C MET A 123 -9.09 -4.30 3.37
N ILE A 124 -9.03 -5.26 2.43
CA ILE A 124 -10.04 -5.38 1.36
C ILE A 124 -11.46 -5.66 1.90
N HIS A 125 -11.59 -6.17 3.12
CA HIS A 125 -12.86 -6.46 3.78
C HIS A 125 -13.33 -5.32 4.71
N PHE A 126 -12.59 -4.20 4.79
CA PHE A 126 -12.95 -3.08 5.65
C PHE A 126 -14.15 -2.32 5.06
N PRO A 127 -15.32 -2.31 5.72
CA PRO A 127 -16.55 -1.78 5.12
C PRO A 127 -16.46 -0.33 4.62
N PRO A 128 -15.82 0.63 5.34
CA PRO A 128 -15.67 1.99 4.82
C PRO A 128 -14.87 2.05 3.51
N LEU A 129 -13.84 1.22 3.36
CA LEU A 129 -13.06 1.14 2.13
C LEU A 129 -13.90 0.54 1.00
N GLN A 130 -14.62 -0.56 1.26
CA GLN A 130 -15.51 -1.19 0.28
C GLN A 130 -16.59 -0.22 -0.21
N GLN A 131 -17.18 0.53 0.72
CA GLN A 131 -18.17 1.57 0.41
C GLN A 131 -17.55 2.65 -0.49
N PHE A 132 -16.40 3.19 -0.12
CA PHE A 132 -15.68 4.20 -0.92
C PHE A 132 -15.39 3.71 -2.35
N ILE A 133 -14.82 2.50 -2.48
CA ILE A 133 -14.52 1.89 -3.79
C ILE A 133 -15.79 1.75 -4.65
N LYS A 134 -16.90 1.33 -4.06
CA LYS A 134 -18.18 1.19 -4.74
C LYS A 134 -18.76 2.56 -5.15
N GLU A 135 -18.74 3.55 -4.25
CA GLU A 135 -19.27 4.91 -4.49
C GLU A 135 -18.63 5.58 -5.70
N ILE A 136 -17.33 5.41 -5.89
CA ILE A 136 -16.59 6.05 -6.98
C ILE A 136 -16.31 5.10 -8.15
N ASN A 137 -16.87 3.89 -8.14
CA ASN A 137 -16.64 2.85 -9.13
C ASN A 137 -15.15 2.59 -9.41
N ALA A 138 -14.35 2.53 -8.35
CA ALA A 138 -12.91 2.29 -8.46
C ALA A 138 -12.59 0.82 -8.70
N ASN A 139 -11.42 0.58 -9.28
CA ASN A 139 -10.91 -0.73 -9.61
C ASN A 139 -10.04 -1.31 -8.48
N THR A 140 -10.03 -2.63 -8.38
CA THR A 140 -9.19 -3.37 -7.44
C THR A 140 -8.54 -4.54 -8.15
N THR A 141 -7.24 -4.73 -7.94
CA THR A 141 -6.51 -5.90 -8.44
C THR A 141 -5.56 -6.44 -7.39
N CYS A 142 -5.17 -7.70 -7.52
CA CYS A 142 -4.10 -8.30 -6.74
C CYS A 142 -2.90 -8.56 -7.66
N VAL A 143 -1.81 -7.87 -7.39
CA VAL A 143 -0.53 -8.03 -8.08
C VAL A 143 0.44 -8.88 -7.27
N TYR A 144 1.47 -9.38 -7.90
CA TYR A 144 2.49 -10.20 -7.24
C TYR A 144 3.87 -9.59 -7.48
N TYR A 145 4.55 -9.18 -6.42
CA TYR A 145 5.87 -8.53 -6.51
C TYR A 145 6.93 -9.39 -7.21
N GLY A 146 6.78 -10.73 -7.16
CA GLY A 146 7.62 -11.64 -7.93
C GLY A 146 7.56 -11.44 -9.45
N ASN A 147 6.47 -10.88 -10.00
CA ASN A 147 6.37 -10.51 -11.42
C ASN A 147 7.18 -9.26 -11.76
N TYR A 148 7.71 -8.56 -10.74
CA TYR A 148 8.44 -7.30 -10.85
C TYR A 148 9.86 -7.42 -10.25
N GLY A 149 10.45 -8.62 -10.31
CA GLY A 149 11.85 -8.84 -9.92
C GLY A 149 12.09 -9.13 -8.44
N TRP A 150 11.03 -9.25 -7.61
CA TRP A 150 11.22 -9.67 -6.23
C TRP A 150 11.44 -11.19 -6.12
N GLY A 151 12.31 -11.58 -5.19
CA GLY A 151 12.66 -13.00 -4.97
C GLY A 151 11.54 -13.85 -4.35
N PHE A 152 10.39 -13.25 -4.03
CA PHE A 152 9.21 -13.97 -3.55
C PHE A 152 7.92 -13.26 -4.01
N PRO A 153 6.77 -13.99 -4.07
CA PRO A 153 5.60 -13.48 -4.79
C PRO A 153 4.84 -12.35 -4.10
N LYS A 154 5.09 -11.95 -2.87
CA LYS A 154 4.33 -10.94 -2.07
C LYS A 154 3.05 -10.44 -2.78
N ALA A 155 1.94 -11.15 -2.54
CA ALA A 155 0.65 -10.76 -3.07
C ALA A 155 0.21 -9.44 -2.44
N THR A 156 -0.15 -8.46 -3.27
CA THR A 156 -0.44 -7.08 -2.85
C THR A 156 -1.67 -6.58 -3.59
N ASN A 157 -2.60 -5.99 -2.87
CA ASN A 157 -3.78 -5.35 -3.46
C ASN A 157 -3.42 -3.92 -3.88
N ILE A 158 -3.89 -3.56 -5.06
CA ILE A 158 -3.87 -2.20 -5.60
C ILE A 158 -5.31 -1.77 -5.85
N TRP A 159 -5.66 -0.59 -5.40
CA TRP A 159 -6.92 0.09 -5.72
C TRP A 159 -6.62 1.37 -6.49
N SER A 160 -7.48 1.74 -7.45
CA SER A 160 -7.30 2.93 -8.26
C SER A 160 -8.62 3.38 -8.91
N ASN A 161 -8.74 4.67 -9.23
CA ASN A 161 -9.78 5.18 -10.12
C ASN A 161 -9.50 4.85 -11.60
N LEU A 162 -8.31 4.33 -11.93
CA LEU A 162 -7.94 3.94 -13.28
C LEU A 162 -8.21 2.44 -13.52
N PRO A 163 -8.41 2.03 -14.78
CA PRO A 163 -8.49 0.60 -15.14
C PRO A 163 -7.22 -0.14 -14.73
N LEU A 164 -7.39 -1.26 -14.02
CA LEU A 164 -6.30 -2.11 -13.58
C LEU A 164 -6.35 -3.45 -14.34
N TRP A 165 -5.19 -4.09 -14.47
CA TRP A 165 -5.04 -5.40 -15.12
C TRP A 165 -5.18 -6.55 -14.11
N THR A 166 -5.42 -7.76 -14.62
CA THR A 166 -5.41 -8.99 -13.83
C THR A 166 -4.03 -9.65 -13.91
N GLU A 167 -3.55 -10.19 -12.80
CA GLU A 167 -2.30 -10.95 -12.76
C GLU A 167 -2.50 -12.37 -12.28
N THR A 168 -1.67 -13.27 -12.83
CA THR A 168 -1.50 -14.62 -12.29
C THR A 168 -0.33 -14.67 -11.33
N LYS A 169 -0.46 -15.47 -10.27
CA LYS A 169 0.64 -15.72 -9.35
C LYS A 169 1.83 -16.31 -10.12
N PRO A 170 3.07 -15.77 -9.96
CA PRO A 170 4.24 -16.30 -10.65
C PRO A 170 4.48 -17.75 -10.26
N LYS A 171 4.83 -18.58 -11.26
CA LYS A 171 5.34 -19.93 -11.01
C LYS A 171 6.75 -19.79 -10.46
N MET A 172 6.91 -19.98 -9.16
CA MET A 172 8.23 -20.01 -8.53
C MET A 172 8.87 -21.38 -8.83
N CYS A 173 10.12 -21.37 -9.30
CA CYS A 173 10.89 -22.62 -9.48
C CYS A 173 11.01 -23.35 -8.13
N GLU A 174 10.96 -24.68 -8.14
CA GLU A 174 11.03 -25.50 -6.91
C GLU A 174 12.29 -25.20 -6.08
N ASN A 175 13.40 -24.86 -6.73
CA ASN A 175 14.66 -24.50 -6.08
C ASN A 175 14.64 -23.11 -5.39
N THR A 176 13.57 -22.32 -5.54
CA THR A 176 13.48 -20.99 -4.92
C THR A 176 12.93 -21.01 -3.50
N TYR A 177 12.41 -22.13 -3.03
CA TYR A 177 11.93 -22.27 -1.67
C TYR A 177 12.13 -23.69 -1.12
N THR A 178 12.23 -23.79 0.21
CA THR A 178 12.16 -25.05 0.96
C THR A 178 10.85 -25.11 1.75
N MET A 179 10.31 -26.30 1.92
CA MET A 179 9.13 -26.56 2.73
C MET A 179 9.55 -27.03 4.11
N HIS A 180 9.07 -26.38 5.15
CA HIS A 180 9.33 -26.80 6.54
C HIS A 180 8.01 -27.07 7.24
N THR A 181 7.91 -28.24 7.86
CA THR A 181 6.80 -28.55 8.76
C THR A 181 7.13 -28.02 10.16
N LEU A 182 6.27 -27.16 10.68
CA LEU A 182 6.39 -26.60 12.02
C LEU A 182 5.90 -27.63 13.06
N GLY A 183 6.30 -27.48 14.33
CA GLY A 183 5.91 -28.39 15.42
C GLY A 183 4.40 -28.53 15.65
N ASN A 184 3.59 -27.61 15.10
CA ASN A 184 2.13 -27.69 15.11
C ASN A 184 1.53 -28.32 13.82
N GLY A 185 2.34 -28.99 13.02
CA GLY A 185 1.94 -29.63 11.77
C GLY A 185 1.71 -28.70 10.57
N ARG A 186 1.82 -27.36 10.75
CA ARG A 186 1.70 -26.42 9.64
C ARG A 186 2.95 -26.43 8.76
N VAL A 187 2.75 -26.42 7.44
CA VAL A 187 3.83 -26.32 6.47
C VAL A 187 4.07 -24.87 6.09
N ARG A 188 5.34 -24.42 6.20
CA ARG A 188 5.75 -23.06 5.82
C ARG A 188 6.79 -23.13 4.70
N ARG A 189 6.65 -22.25 3.70
CA ARG A 189 7.65 -22.05 2.65
C ARG A 189 8.69 -21.04 3.11
N TYR A 190 9.96 -21.38 2.96
CA TYR A 190 11.08 -20.47 3.14
C TYR A 190 11.72 -20.26 1.77
N TYR A 191 11.72 -19.02 1.29
CA TYR A 191 12.26 -18.67 -0.01
C TYR A 191 13.78 -18.60 0.08
N ASN A 192 14.46 -19.48 -0.67
CA ASN A 192 15.91 -19.63 -0.65
C ASN A 192 16.59 -18.36 -1.19
N GLY A 193 17.62 -17.89 -0.48
CA GLY A 193 18.39 -16.72 -0.89
C GLY A 193 17.67 -15.36 -0.71
N PHE A 194 16.41 -15.36 -0.32
CA PHE A 194 15.66 -14.12 -0.10
C PHE A 194 15.42 -13.88 1.39
N LYS A 195 16.25 -13.01 1.98
CA LYS A 195 16.09 -12.53 3.36
C LYS A 195 15.99 -11.01 3.34
N PHE A 196 14.88 -10.48 3.80
CA PHE A 196 14.82 -9.04 4.09
C PHE A 196 15.76 -8.69 5.23
N LYS A 197 16.58 -7.69 5.03
CA LYS A 197 17.48 -7.17 6.06
C LYS A 197 16.74 -6.33 7.10
N SER A 198 15.62 -5.71 6.70
CA SER A 198 14.85 -4.81 7.57
C SER A 198 13.34 -4.82 7.25
N ALA A 199 12.54 -4.21 8.13
CA ALA A 199 11.13 -3.93 7.88
C ALA A 199 10.95 -2.96 6.70
N GLU A 200 11.84 -2.01 6.56
CA GLU A 200 11.86 -1.03 5.47
C GLU A 200 12.06 -1.68 4.11
N GLU A 201 12.98 -2.64 4.01
CA GLU A 201 13.18 -3.39 2.77
C GLU A 201 11.91 -4.17 2.38
N ARG A 202 11.19 -4.73 3.37
CA ARG A 202 9.91 -5.42 3.14
C ARG A 202 8.79 -4.49 2.69
N SER A 203 8.85 -3.22 3.05
CA SER A 203 7.83 -2.23 2.70
C SER A 203 8.02 -1.63 1.32
N LYS A 204 9.20 -1.75 0.72
CA LYS A 204 9.45 -1.24 -0.63
C LYS A 204 8.49 -1.82 -1.65
N ILE A 205 8.12 -0.98 -2.61
CA ILE A 205 7.33 -1.36 -3.77
C ILE A 205 8.29 -1.56 -4.94
N PRO A 206 8.18 -2.65 -5.72
CA PRO A 206 9.05 -2.89 -6.86
C PRO A 206 8.94 -1.76 -7.88
N GLU A 207 10.06 -1.26 -8.32
CA GLU A 207 10.15 -0.16 -9.30
C GLU A 207 9.41 -0.47 -10.61
N GLY A 208 9.53 -1.71 -11.12
CA GLY A 208 8.80 -2.16 -12.31
C GLY A 208 7.27 -2.09 -12.15
N LEU A 209 6.75 -2.30 -10.93
CA LEU A 209 5.32 -2.13 -10.64
C LEU A 209 4.93 -0.63 -10.68
N ILE A 210 5.76 0.23 -10.08
CA ILE A 210 5.51 1.68 -10.06
C ILE A 210 5.49 2.22 -11.49
N HIS A 211 6.46 1.86 -12.33
CA HIS A 211 6.49 2.23 -13.74
C HIS A 211 5.25 1.74 -14.51
N ARG A 212 4.79 0.52 -14.25
CA ARG A 212 3.58 -0.02 -14.88
C ARG A 212 2.32 0.76 -14.50
N LEU A 213 2.16 1.08 -13.21
CA LEU A 213 1.02 1.86 -12.72
C LEU A 213 1.07 3.30 -13.25
N ARG A 214 2.25 3.94 -13.28
CA ARG A 214 2.43 5.27 -13.85
C ARG A 214 1.95 5.36 -15.30
N ARG A 215 2.24 4.36 -16.13
CA ARG A 215 1.79 4.33 -17.54
C ARG A 215 0.26 4.28 -17.73
N LEU A 216 -0.51 4.04 -16.68
CA LEU A 216 -1.98 4.11 -16.73
C LEU A 216 -2.48 5.57 -16.62
N ILE A 217 -1.65 6.48 -16.13
CA ILE A 217 -2.04 7.87 -15.90
C ILE A 217 -2.28 8.54 -17.26
N PRO A 218 -3.42 9.21 -17.47
CA PRO A 218 -3.69 9.90 -18.71
C PRO A 218 -2.60 10.91 -19.07
N ASN A 219 -2.24 10.97 -20.37
CA ASN A 219 -1.18 11.84 -20.91
C ASN A 219 0.24 11.54 -20.38
N GLU A 220 0.51 10.32 -19.95
CA GLU A 220 1.84 9.77 -19.76
C GLU A 220 2.28 9.09 -21.08
N VAL A 221 2.97 9.83 -21.93
CA VAL A 221 3.61 9.32 -23.16
C VAL A 221 5.11 9.29 -22.96
#